data_e30801cb40cc1e4f58083359f5fb216a
#
_entry.id   e30801cb40cc1e4f58083359f5fb216a
#
_cell.length_a   1.000
_cell.length_b   1.000
_cell.length_c   1.000
_cell.angle_alpha   90.00
_cell.angle_beta   90.00
_cell.angle_gamma   90.00
#
_symmetry.space_group_name_H-M   'P 1'
#
loop_
_entity.id
_entity.type
_entity.pdbx_description
1 polymer ?
#
loop_
_entity_poly.entity_id
_entity_poly.type
_entity_poly.pdbx_seq_one_letter_code
_entity_poly.pdbx_strand_id
1 'polypeptide(L)'
;MSDQDNLSALYGEDLSKFVVYGDLNCPFCFALHERFSAWDLLTRVEWRLIVHAPELSEAAFSLEDESLLANEVFAIHHRAPDVSVSLPKRRPGSTLATRLVMAISQYANDKAPELRLALYRALWQDGLDLSQPDVLETSLREAGLEKFLDADSKAETNNGNPME
;
A
#
# COMPACT_ATOMS: atom_id res chain seq x y z
N MET A 1 6.14 -30.27 1.03
CA MET A 1 5.91 -29.37 2.18
C MET A 1 5.81 -27.98 1.59
N SER A 2 4.70 -27.31 1.81
CA SER A 2 4.52 -25.94 1.31
C SER A 2 5.31 -24.96 2.20
N ASP A 3 5.63 -23.75 1.66
CA ASP A 3 6.26 -22.70 2.46
C ASP A 3 5.40 -22.31 3.69
N GLN A 4 4.09 -22.52 3.61
CA GLN A 4 3.12 -22.37 4.69
C GLN A 4 3.39 -23.34 5.87
N ASP A 5 3.71 -24.60 5.55
CA ASP A 5 4.00 -25.62 6.58
C ASP A 5 5.30 -25.28 7.32
N ASN A 6 6.28 -24.69 6.63
CA ASN A 6 7.54 -24.26 7.23
C ASN A 6 7.36 -23.03 8.15
N LEU A 7 6.53 -22.06 7.79
CA LEU A 7 6.26 -20.88 8.61
C LEU A 7 5.49 -21.27 9.89
N SER A 8 4.48 -22.11 9.77
CA SER A 8 3.74 -22.63 10.94
C SER A 8 4.62 -23.45 11.88
N ALA A 9 5.58 -24.20 11.33
CA ALA A 9 6.54 -24.98 12.13
C ALA A 9 7.55 -24.10 12.88
N LEU A 10 7.94 -22.95 12.30
CA LEU A 10 8.92 -22.03 12.88
C LEU A 10 8.32 -21.08 13.93
N TYR A 11 7.07 -20.66 13.75
CA TYR A 11 6.47 -19.56 14.53
C TYR A 11 5.20 -19.99 15.29
N GLY A 12 4.76 -21.23 15.15
CA GLY A 12 3.49 -21.70 15.69
C GLY A 12 2.29 -21.13 14.92
N GLU A 13 1.09 -21.40 15.39
CA GLU A 13 -0.14 -20.98 14.73
C GLU A 13 -0.51 -19.50 14.98
N ASP A 14 0.14 -18.83 15.93
CA ASP A 14 -0.19 -17.46 16.37
C ASP A 14 0.76 -16.42 15.77
N LEU A 15 0.51 -16.03 14.52
CA LEU A 15 1.18 -14.92 13.85
C LEU A 15 0.62 -13.54 14.27
N SER A 16 -0.45 -13.49 15.07
CA SER A 16 -1.04 -12.24 15.57
C SER A 16 -0.08 -11.41 16.45
N LYS A 17 1.04 -12.01 16.86
CA LYS A 17 2.11 -11.33 17.61
C LYS A 17 3.08 -10.56 16.74
N PHE A 18 3.04 -10.72 15.42
CA PHE A 18 3.96 -10.04 14.54
C PHE A 18 3.36 -8.72 14.08
N VAL A 19 4.11 -7.65 14.32
CA VAL A 19 3.80 -6.30 13.81
C VAL A 19 4.79 -6.00 12.68
N VAL A 20 4.26 -5.69 11.51
CA VAL A 20 5.03 -5.26 10.35
C VAL A 20 4.85 -3.77 10.16
N TYR A 21 5.94 -3.02 10.16
CA TYR A 21 5.94 -1.62 9.76
C TYR A 21 6.35 -1.52 8.30
N GLY A 22 5.51 -0.92 7.46
CA GLY A 22 5.77 -0.82 6.03
C GLY A 22 5.36 0.53 5.45
N ASP A 23 6.09 0.99 4.44
CA ASP A 23 5.74 2.16 3.65
C ASP A 23 5.26 1.72 2.27
N LEU A 24 4.22 2.38 1.74
CA LEU A 24 3.69 2.09 0.39
C LEU A 24 4.72 2.35 -0.71
N ASN A 25 5.65 3.27 -0.49
CA ASN A 25 6.72 3.56 -1.44
C ASN A 25 8.00 2.72 -1.24
N CYS A 26 7.94 1.66 -0.46
CA CYS A 26 9.04 0.72 -0.24
C CYS A 26 8.83 -0.57 -1.04
N PRO A 27 9.67 -0.89 -2.05
CA PRO A 27 9.50 -2.09 -2.87
C PRO A 27 9.69 -3.40 -2.10
N PHE A 28 10.50 -3.40 -1.04
CA PHE A 28 10.67 -4.56 -0.16
C PHE A 28 9.42 -4.83 0.68
N CYS A 29 8.74 -3.77 1.12
CA CYS A 29 7.46 -3.87 1.82
C CYS A 29 6.38 -4.41 0.87
N PHE A 30 6.35 -3.94 -0.38
CA PHE A 30 5.49 -4.49 -1.42
C PHE A 30 5.72 -5.98 -1.62
N ALA A 31 6.98 -6.41 -1.84
CA ALA A 31 7.30 -7.82 -2.07
C ALA A 31 6.89 -8.71 -0.88
N LEU A 32 7.09 -8.24 0.35
CA LEU A 32 6.63 -8.94 1.55
C LEU A 32 5.10 -9.03 1.61
N HIS A 33 4.41 -7.94 1.28
CA HIS A 33 2.94 -7.89 1.29
C HIS A 33 2.34 -8.84 0.24
N GLU A 34 2.90 -8.90 -0.97
CA GLU A 34 2.49 -9.85 -2.02
C GLU A 34 2.66 -11.31 -1.55
N ARG A 35 3.77 -11.64 -0.92
CA ARG A 35 4.00 -12.98 -0.38
C ARG A 35 3.03 -13.33 0.74
N PHE A 36 2.76 -12.39 1.64
CA PHE A 36 1.77 -12.58 2.69
C PHE A 36 0.35 -12.74 2.12
N SER A 37 0.04 -12.02 1.05
CA SER A 37 -1.21 -12.19 0.31
C SER A 37 -1.29 -13.61 -0.31
N ALA A 38 -0.25 -14.04 -1.00
CA ALA A 38 -0.19 -15.35 -1.63
C ALA A 38 -0.26 -16.51 -0.62
N TRP A 39 0.19 -16.29 0.61
CA TRP A 39 0.18 -17.28 1.69
C TRP A 39 -1.03 -17.17 2.64
N ASP A 40 -1.99 -16.28 2.34
CA ASP A 40 -3.17 -16.00 3.19
C ASP A 40 -2.80 -15.57 4.62
N LEU A 41 -1.74 -14.77 4.76
CA LEU A 41 -1.21 -14.32 6.04
C LEU A 41 -1.54 -12.87 6.38
N LEU A 42 -2.10 -12.09 5.44
CA LEU A 42 -2.35 -10.65 5.65
C LEU A 42 -3.30 -10.34 6.82
N THR A 43 -4.24 -11.25 7.10
CA THR A 43 -5.18 -11.12 8.23
C THR A 43 -4.60 -11.63 9.54
N ARG A 44 -3.44 -12.30 9.51
CA ARG A 44 -2.78 -12.93 10.67
C ARG A 44 -1.62 -12.13 11.23
N VAL A 45 -1.28 -10.99 10.59
CA VAL A 45 -0.23 -10.07 11.05
C VAL A 45 -0.80 -8.68 11.20
N GLU A 46 -0.33 -7.93 12.18
CA GLU A 46 -0.66 -6.53 12.33
C GLU A 46 0.24 -5.69 11.42
N TRP A 47 -0.32 -5.18 10.33
CA TRP A 47 0.43 -4.33 9.39
C TRP A 47 0.18 -2.86 9.68
N ARG A 48 1.22 -2.14 10.06
CA ARG A 48 1.20 -0.70 10.35
C ARG A 48 1.89 0.08 9.25
N LEU A 49 1.15 0.95 8.58
CA LEU A 49 1.74 1.86 7.61
C LEU A 49 2.48 3.00 8.30
N ILE A 50 3.65 3.32 7.77
CA ILE A 50 4.46 4.47 8.12
C ILE A 50 4.79 5.27 6.87
N VAL A 51 5.14 6.54 7.02
CA VAL A 51 5.72 7.38 5.98
C VAL A 51 7.15 7.70 6.44
N HIS A 52 8.14 7.00 5.89
CA HIS A 52 9.53 7.15 6.33
C HIS A 52 10.26 8.31 5.64
N ALA A 53 9.76 8.77 4.49
CA ALA A 53 10.33 9.86 3.70
C ALA A 53 9.21 10.81 3.21
N PRO A 54 8.60 11.62 4.10
CA PRO A 54 7.49 12.50 3.75
C PRO A 54 7.90 13.59 2.75
N GLU A 55 9.17 13.96 2.69
CA GLU A 55 9.76 14.95 1.80
C GLU A 55 9.82 14.51 0.33
N LEU A 56 9.68 13.22 0.03
CA LEU A 56 9.73 12.72 -1.36
C LEU A 56 8.65 13.30 -2.27
N SER A 57 7.54 13.78 -1.70
CA SER A 57 6.46 14.39 -2.46
C SER A 57 6.84 15.77 -3.04
N GLU A 58 7.85 16.45 -2.49
CA GLU A 58 8.25 17.82 -2.82
C GLU A 58 9.59 17.88 -3.52
N ALA A 59 10.45 16.88 -3.36
CA ALA A 59 11.79 16.86 -3.93
C ALA A 59 11.79 16.57 -5.44
N ALA A 60 12.65 17.27 -6.17
CA ALA A 60 12.97 16.89 -7.54
C ALA A 60 13.68 15.54 -7.55
N PHE A 61 13.17 14.59 -8.35
CA PHE A 61 13.76 13.26 -8.49
C PHE A 61 15.07 13.37 -9.27
N SER A 62 16.19 13.09 -8.61
CA SER A 62 17.54 13.21 -9.19
C SER A 62 17.96 11.92 -9.90
N LEU A 63 19.05 11.97 -10.68
CA LEU A 63 19.65 10.77 -11.28
C LEU A 63 20.17 9.78 -10.22
N GLU A 64 20.57 10.28 -9.05
CA GLU A 64 20.97 9.43 -7.93
C GLU A 64 19.76 8.67 -7.36
N ASP A 65 18.63 9.37 -7.17
CA ASP A 65 17.39 8.74 -6.71
C ASP A 65 16.89 7.68 -7.70
N GLU A 66 17.00 7.96 -8.99
CA GLU A 66 16.65 7.03 -10.06
C GLU A 66 17.51 5.77 -10.01
N SER A 67 18.82 5.93 -9.82
CA SER A 67 19.76 4.83 -9.68
C SER A 67 19.52 4.00 -8.42
N LEU A 68 19.22 4.64 -7.29
CA LEU A 68 18.88 3.96 -6.05
C LEU A 68 17.60 3.15 -6.20
N LEU A 69 16.55 3.73 -6.78
CA LEU A 69 15.30 3.06 -7.03
C LEU A 69 15.46 1.85 -7.96
N ALA A 70 16.23 2.00 -9.03
CA ALA A 70 16.53 0.91 -9.95
C ALA A 70 17.27 -0.25 -9.25
N ASN A 71 18.23 0.06 -8.38
CA ASN A 71 18.96 -0.95 -7.60
C ASN A 71 18.05 -1.69 -6.61
N GLU A 72 17.10 -1.00 -5.99
CA GLU A 72 16.13 -1.64 -5.09
C GLU A 72 15.22 -2.60 -5.85
N VAL A 73 14.68 -2.17 -7.01
CA VAL A 73 13.84 -3.02 -7.87
C VAL A 73 14.63 -4.23 -8.38
N PHE A 74 15.89 -4.02 -8.81
CA PHE A 74 16.76 -5.11 -9.19
C PHE A 74 16.99 -6.11 -8.04
N ALA A 75 17.18 -5.62 -6.82
CA ALA A 75 17.34 -6.47 -5.65
C ALA A 75 16.07 -7.31 -5.38
N ILE A 76 14.86 -6.77 -5.63
CA ILE A 76 13.61 -7.55 -5.54
C ILE A 76 13.57 -8.64 -6.60
N HIS A 77 13.86 -8.33 -7.85
CA HIS A 77 13.92 -9.35 -8.93
C HIS A 77 14.83 -10.52 -8.58
N HIS A 78 15.93 -10.23 -7.88
CA HIS A 78 16.90 -11.26 -7.49
C HIS A 78 16.47 -12.06 -6.25
N ARG A 79 15.87 -11.39 -5.23
CA ARG A 79 15.54 -12.01 -3.93
C ARG A 79 14.12 -12.53 -3.85
N ALA A 80 13.22 -12.00 -4.66
CA ALA A 80 11.81 -12.35 -4.74
C ALA A 80 11.37 -12.49 -6.20
N PRO A 81 11.93 -13.45 -6.97
CA PRO A 81 11.63 -13.62 -8.39
C PRO A 81 10.18 -14.05 -8.66
N ASP A 82 9.47 -14.48 -7.62
CA ASP A 82 8.06 -14.81 -7.60
C ASP A 82 7.15 -13.56 -7.55
N VAL A 83 7.69 -12.39 -7.23
CA VAL A 83 6.94 -11.14 -7.15
C VAL A 83 7.17 -10.31 -8.42
N SER A 84 6.08 -10.01 -9.13
CA SER A 84 6.13 -9.11 -10.29
C SER A 84 6.27 -7.67 -9.80
N VAL A 85 7.41 -7.03 -10.14
CA VAL A 85 7.68 -5.63 -9.81
C VAL A 85 8.17 -4.89 -11.06
N SER A 86 7.69 -3.68 -11.27
CA SER A 86 8.13 -2.76 -12.32
C SER A 86 8.89 -1.59 -11.72
N LEU A 87 9.81 -1.02 -12.49
CA LEU A 87 10.49 0.21 -12.10
C LEU A 87 9.57 1.42 -12.40
N PRO A 88 9.03 2.11 -11.38
CA PRO A 88 8.23 3.31 -11.62
C PRO A 88 9.13 4.46 -12.08
N LYS A 89 8.55 5.41 -12.82
CA LYS A 89 9.28 6.58 -13.34
C LYS A 89 9.89 7.45 -12.24
N ARG A 90 9.28 7.45 -11.07
CA ARG A 90 9.74 8.12 -9.86
C ARG A 90 9.15 7.46 -8.63
N ARG A 91 9.72 7.75 -7.47
CA ARG A 91 9.14 7.37 -6.17
C ARG A 91 8.18 8.47 -5.70
N PRO A 92 6.86 8.24 -5.70
CA PRO A 92 5.92 9.25 -5.21
C PRO A 92 5.91 9.32 -3.68
N GLY A 93 5.39 10.42 -3.14
CA GLY A 93 5.06 10.50 -1.73
C GLY A 93 3.91 9.53 -1.38
N SER A 94 4.01 8.84 -0.25
CA SER A 94 3.00 7.89 0.22
C SER A 94 2.03 8.45 1.25
N THR A 95 2.18 9.72 1.64
CA THR A 95 1.42 10.33 2.75
C THR A 95 -0.08 10.27 2.54
N LEU A 96 -0.57 10.64 1.35
CA LEU A 96 -2.01 10.69 1.05
C LEU A 96 -2.62 9.28 1.05
N ALA A 97 -1.96 8.34 0.37
CA ALA A 97 -2.37 6.94 0.33
C ALA A 97 -2.34 6.28 1.73
N THR A 98 -1.32 6.57 2.54
CA THR A 98 -1.21 6.08 3.91
C THR A 98 -2.37 6.59 4.77
N ARG A 99 -2.70 7.88 4.69
CA ARG A 99 -3.86 8.46 5.39
C ARG A 99 -5.17 7.82 4.97
N LEU A 100 -5.34 7.54 3.68
CA LEU A 100 -6.51 6.86 3.16
C LEU A 100 -6.67 5.46 3.78
N VAL A 101 -5.62 4.65 3.79
CA VAL A 101 -5.67 3.32 4.42
C VAL A 101 -5.97 3.42 5.91
N MET A 102 -5.38 4.38 6.62
CA MET A 102 -5.64 4.59 8.04
C MET A 102 -7.10 4.98 8.30
N ALA A 103 -7.68 5.85 7.47
CA ALA A 103 -9.09 6.21 7.56
C ALA A 103 -10.00 5.01 7.32
N ILE A 104 -9.76 4.25 6.24
CA ILE A 104 -10.54 3.04 5.92
C ILE A 104 -10.43 1.99 7.04
N SER A 105 -9.25 1.84 7.66
CA SER A 105 -9.05 0.89 8.77
C SER A 105 -9.94 1.19 10.00
N GLN A 106 -10.41 2.42 10.16
CA GLN A 106 -11.33 2.78 11.26
C GLN A 106 -12.77 2.32 10.98
N TYR A 107 -13.17 2.20 9.71
CA TYR A 107 -14.55 1.93 9.31
C TYR A 107 -14.75 0.54 8.68
N ALA A 108 -13.70 -0.02 8.11
CA ALA A 108 -13.69 -1.28 7.39
C ALA A 108 -12.30 -1.94 7.52
N ASN A 109 -11.90 -2.27 8.75
CA ASN A 109 -10.56 -2.80 9.04
C ASN A 109 -10.27 -4.13 8.33
N ASP A 110 -11.28 -4.94 8.10
CA ASP A 110 -11.21 -6.19 7.33
C ASP A 110 -10.85 -5.96 5.85
N LYS A 111 -11.08 -4.75 5.33
CA LYS A 111 -10.78 -4.34 3.94
C LYS A 111 -9.43 -3.60 3.79
N ALA A 112 -8.79 -3.25 4.89
CA ALA A 112 -7.51 -2.56 4.84
C ALA A 112 -6.39 -3.37 4.13
N PRO A 113 -6.31 -4.70 4.27
CA PRO A 113 -5.34 -5.51 3.54
C PRO A 113 -5.51 -5.43 2.02
N GLU A 114 -6.75 -5.50 1.52
CA GLU A 114 -7.07 -5.43 0.09
C GLU A 114 -6.75 -4.04 -0.48
N LEU A 115 -7.08 -2.96 0.24
CA LEU A 115 -6.74 -1.61 -0.17
C LEU A 115 -5.22 -1.40 -0.22
N ARG A 116 -4.49 -1.87 0.80
CA ARG A 116 -3.02 -1.81 0.76
C ARG A 116 -2.45 -2.54 -0.44
N LEU A 117 -2.98 -3.72 -0.75
CA LEU A 117 -2.54 -4.51 -1.89
C LEU A 117 -2.79 -3.77 -3.21
N ALA A 118 -3.98 -3.18 -3.40
CA ALA A 118 -4.30 -2.39 -4.58
C ALA A 118 -3.33 -1.20 -4.74
N LEU A 119 -3.08 -0.44 -3.67
CA LEU A 119 -2.14 0.69 -3.69
C LEU A 119 -0.69 0.27 -3.97
N TYR A 120 -0.23 -0.82 -3.37
CA TYR A 120 1.09 -1.37 -3.67
C TYR A 120 1.23 -1.76 -5.14
N ARG A 121 0.24 -2.44 -5.71
CA ARG A 121 0.25 -2.85 -7.12
C ARG A 121 0.18 -1.65 -8.05
N ALA A 122 -0.69 -0.67 -7.76
CA ALA A 122 -0.76 0.57 -8.52
C ALA A 122 0.63 1.23 -8.69
N LEU A 123 1.43 1.29 -7.61
CA LEU A 123 2.79 1.83 -7.71
C LEU A 123 3.78 0.84 -8.32
N TRP A 124 3.87 -0.37 -7.78
CA TRP A 124 5.01 -1.27 -8.06
C TRP A 124 4.80 -2.23 -9.23
N GLN A 125 3.58 -2.38 -9.74
CA GLN A 125 3.30 -3.11 -10.98
C GLN A 125 2.95 -2.18 -12.13
N ASP A 126 2.09 -1.16 -11.87
CA ASP A 126 1.56 -0.29 -12.91
C ASP A 126 2.31 1.04 -13.03
N GLY A 127 3.19 1.36 -12.08
CA GLY A 127 4.01 2.58 -12.09
C GLY A 127 3.22 3.87 -11.84
N LEU A 128 2.04 3.76 -11.21
CA LEU A 128 1.14 4.89 -10.95
C LEU A 128 1.59 5.71 -9.74
N ASP A 129 1.27 6.99 -9.75
CA ASP A 129 1.65 7.94 -8.71
C ASP A 129 0.60 7.99 -7.60
N LEU A 130 0.92 7.46 -6.42
CA LEU A 130 0.04 7.43 -5.24
C LEU A 130 -0.31 8.80 -4.64
N SER A 131 0.29 9.88 -5.13
CA SER A 131 -0.09 11.24 -4.76
C SER A 131 -1.29 11.76 -5.56
N GLN A 132 -1.73 11.04 -6.60
CA GLN A 132 -2.82 11.44 -7.48
C GLN A 132 -4.16 10.92 -6.96
N PRO A 133 -5.19 11.79 -6.82
CA PRO A 133 -6.50 11.38 -6.31
C PRO A 133 -7.19 10.29 -7.15
N ASP A 134 -7.09 10.34 -8.46
CA ASP A 134 -7.68 9.36 -9.38
C ASP A 134 -7.10 7.94 -9.22
N VAL A 135 -5.80 7.84 -8.90
CA VAL A 135 -5.15 6.57 -8.56
C VAL A 135 -5.71 6.01 -7.26
N LEU A 136 -5.92 6.86 -6.25
CA LEU A 136 -6.49 6.45 -4.96
C LEU A 136 -7.95 5.99 -5.12
N GLU A 137 -8.75 6.72 -5.90
CA GLU A 137 -10.13 6.33 -6.21
C GLU A 137 -10.20 4.98 -6.92
N THR A 138 -9.33 4.75 -7.91
CA THR A 138 -9.24 3.48 -8.62
C THR A 138 -8.89 2.34 -7.66
N SER A 139 -7.90 2.55 -6.79
CA SER A 139 -7.50 1.55 -5.79
C SER A 139 -8.62 1.25 -4.77
N LEU A 140 -9.44 2.25 -4.41
CA LEU A 140 -10.64 2.03 -3.58
C LEU A 140 -11.67 1.14 -4.29
N ARG A 141 -11.92 1.38 -5.59
CA ARG A 141 -12.84 0.53 -6.37
C ARG A 141 -12.33 -0.90 -6.48
N GLU A 142 -11.06 -1.09 -6.76
CA GLU A 142 -10.43 -2.42 -6.84
C GLU A 142 -10.51 -3.18 -5.51
N ALA A 143 -10.45 -2.47 -4.38
CA ALA A 143 -10.64 -3.05 -3.05
C ALA A 143 -12.11 -3.27 -2.65
N GLY A 144 -13.08 -2.94 -3.51
CA GLY A 144 -14.53 -3.05 -3.22
C GLY A 144 -15.00 -2.03 -2.17
N LEU A 145 -14.44 -0.83 -2.20
CA LEU A 145 -14.65 0.25 -1.24
C LEU A 145 -15.31 1.50 -1.86
N GLU A 146 -16.01 1.36 -2.99
CA GLU A 146 -16.63 2.46 -3.74
C GLU A 146 -17.57 3.31 -2.88
N LYS A 147 -18.22 2.70 -1.90
CA LYS A 147 -19.14 3.40 -0.99
C LYS A 147 -18.48 4.56 -0.21
N PHE A 148 -17.16 4.55 -0.08
CA PHE A 148 -16.42 5.61 0.59
C PHE A 148 -16.11 6.80 -0.33
N LEU A 149 -16.23 6.64 -1.66
CA LEU A 149 -16.11 7.73 -2.63
C LEU A 149 -17.32 8.68 -2.60
N ASP A 150 -18.52 8.13 -2.31
CA ASP A 150 -19.77 8.91 -2.29
C ASP A 150 -19.99 9.70 -0.99
N ALA A 151 -19.19 9.44 0.05
CA ALA A 151 -19.35 10.09 1.36
C ALA A 151 -18.93 11.55 1.32
N ASP A 152 -17.90 11.91 0.56
CA ASP A 152 -17.42 13.30 0.43
C ASP A 152 -18.36 14.16 -0.43
N SER A 153 -19.02 13.60 -1.44
CA SER A 153 -19.96 14.34 -2.28
C SER A 153 -21.22 14.77 -1.51
N LYS A 154 -21.59 14.08 -0.44
CA LYS A 154 -22.75 14.42 0.42
C LYS A 154 -22.42 15.42 1.52
N ALA A 155 -21.15 15.55 1.90
CA ALA A 155 -20.72 16.52 2.92
C ALA A 155 -20.70 17.96 2.37
N GLU A 156 -20.38 18.15 1.08
CA GLU A 156 -20.35 19.45 0.44
C GLU A 156 -21.73 20.03 0.13
N THR A 157 -22.75 19.18 -0.07
CA THR A 157 -24.12 19.64 -0.38
C THR A 157 -24.92 20.10 0.83
N ASN A 158 -24.44 19.84 2.06
CA ASN A 158 -25.16 20.21 3.28
C ASN A 158 -24.71 21.54 3.92
N ASN A 159 -23.72 22.23 3.36
CA ASN A 159 -23.23 23.53 3.83
C ASN A 159 -23.79 24.75 3.08
N GLY A 160 -24.81 24.56 2.26
CA GLY A 160 -25.43 25.62 1.46
C GLY A 160 -26.85 25.95 1.91
N ASN A 161 -27.05 26.39 3.16
CA ASN A 161 -28.29 27.11 3.50
C ASN A 161 -27.92 28.44 4.14
N PRO A 162 -27.96 29.57 3.41
CA PRO A 162 -27.90 30.86 4.02
C PRO A 162 -29.22 31.12 4.76
N MET A 163 -29.14 31.41 6.03
CA MET A 163 -30.26 31.95 6.80
C MET A 163 -30.69 33.27 6.18
N GLU A 164 -31.96 33.34 5.78
CA GLU A 164 -32.74 34.55 5.77
C GLU A 164 -33.21 34.89 7.20
#